data_d875becc81f6f7c211a137d782711501
#
_entry.id   d875becc81f6f7c211a137d782711501
#
_cell.length_a   1.000
_cell.length_b   1.000
_cell.length_c   1.000
_cell.angle_alpha   90.00
_cell.angle_beta   90.00
_cell.angle_gamma   90.00
#
_symmetry.space_group_name_H-M   'P 1'
#
loop_
_entity.id
_entity.type
_entity.pdbx_description
1 polymer ?
#
loop_
_entity_poly.entity_id
_entity_poly.type
_entity_poly.pdbx_seq_one_letter_code
_entity_poly.pdbx_strand_id
1 'polypeptide(L)'
;MCSSDLDIPFLKQYDTKIIVNVCGKSEADYVDAVEKLGEQPVDLLEINISCPNVKEGGIAFGQVPSSAEAITKAVKKVAKQPVIMKLSPNVTDITEMAKAVEAGGADAVSLINTLTGMKIDVNRRTFAVANKTAGVSGPAIHPIAVRMVYQVANAINLPIIGMGGIRTAEDALEMIMVGASAVAVGTANFNDPYTTIKVIDGIREYMEKNNVADIKELIGCVR
;
A
#
# COMPACT_ATOMS: atom_id res chain seq x y z
N MET A 1 7.18 18.02 17.57
CA MET A 1 7.24 16.65 18.07
C MET A 1 6.83 15.74 16.93
N CYS A 2 7.68 14.88 16.48
CA CYS A 2 7.37 13.95 15.37
C CYS A 2 6.62 12.75 15.97
N SER A 3 5.63 12.18 15.27
CA SER A 3 4.90 10.99 15.75
C SER A 3 5.83 9.81 16.08
N SER A 4 6.99 9.75 15.43
CA SER A 4 8.05 8.78 15.72
C SER A 4 8.51 8.79 17.19
N ASP A 5 8.51 9.94 17.86
CA ASP A 5 8.98 10.07 19.24
C ASP A 5 7.99 9.51 20.27
N LEU A 6 6.71 9.44 19.92
CA LEU A 6 5.62 8.98 20.79
C LEU A 6 5.05 7.63 20.35
N ASP A 7 4.77 7.47 19.07
CA ASP A 7 4.00 6.33 18.56
C ASP A 7 4.88 5.07 18.48
N ILE A 8 6.13 5.17 18.04
CA ILE A 8 7.03 4.01 17.90
C ILE A 8 7.31 3.36 19.27
N PRO A 9 7.71 4.09 20.33
CA PRO A 9 7.91 3.50 21.66
C PRO A 9 6.65 2.87 22.25
N PHE A 10 5.47 3.46 21.97
CA PHE A 10 4.20 2.88 22.38
C PHE A 10 3.91 1.56 21.66
N LEU A 11 4.03 1.54 20.33
CA LEU A 11 3.78 0.36 19.53
C LEU A 11 4.75 -0.80 19.82
N LYS A 12 6.00 -0.50 20.16
CA LYS A 12 7.00 -1.52 20.53
C LYS A 12 6.73 -2.24 21.84
N GLN A 13 5.72 -1.81 22.61
CA GLN A 13 5.25 -2.57 23.79
C GLN A 13 4.42 -3.79 23.40
N TYR A 14 4.00 -3.90 22.13
CA TYR A 14 3.19 -5.00 21.62
C TYR A 14 4.01 -5.89 20.68
N ASP A 15 3.67 -7.17 20.62
CA ASP A 15 4.25 -8.11 19.66
C ASP A 15 3.65 -7.88 18.26
N THR A 16 4.10 -6.80 17.62
CA THR A 16 3.67 -6.41 16.27
C THR A 16 4.82 -5.82 15.48
N LYS A 17 4.72 -5.86 14.15
CA LYS A 17 5.66 -5.22 13.24
C LYS A 17 5.21 -3.80 12.92
N ILE A 18 6.17 -2.88 12.82
CA ILE A 18 5.90 -1.48 12.51
C ILE A 18 6.39 -1.19 11.10
N ILE A 19 5.45 -0.81 10.23
CA ILE A 19 5.73 -0.33 8.87
C ILE A 19 5.47 1.18 8.84
N VAL A 20 6.52 1.98 8.57
CA VAL A 20 6.37 3.44 8.47
C VAL A 20 6.14 3.84 7.02
N ASN A 21 5.02 4.52 6.76
CA ASN A 21 4.72 5.08 5.44
C ASN A 21 5.42 6.43 5.26
N VAL A 22 6.30 6.51 4.27
CA VAL A 22 7.13 7.68 3.97
C VAL A 22 6.61 8.38 2.72
N CYS A 23 6.35 9.69 2.84
CA CYS A 23 5.98 10.56 1.72
C CYS A 23 7.03 11.66 1.55
N GLY A 24 7.33 12.03 0.31
CA GLY A 24 8.24 13.13 -0.03
C GLY A 24 7.73 13.93 -1.23
N LYS A 25 8.30 15.11 -1.45
CA LYS A 25 8.01 15.97 -2.60
C LYS A 25 9.12 15.92 -3.66
N SER A 26 10.29 15.44 -3.28
CA SER A 26 11.46 15.26 -4.13
C SER A 26 12.19 13.98 -3.75
N GLU A 27 13.11 13.51 -4.60
CA GLU A 27 13.99 12.38 -4.27
C GLU A 27 14.77 12.64 -2.97
N ALA A 28 15.27 13.88 -2.80
CA ALA A 28 16.00 14.27 -1.61
C ALA A 28 15.15 14.17 -0.33
N ASP A 29 13.86 14.52 -0.38
CA ASP A 29 12.96 14.40 0.77
C ASP A 29 12.77 12.93 1.20
N TYR A 30 12.65 12.01 0.24
CA TYR A 30 12.55 10.58 0.54
C TYR A 30 13.83 10.05 1.16
N VAL A 31 15.00 10.41 0.60
CA VAL A 31 16.31 9.98 1.10
C VAL A 31 16.51 10.50 2.52
N ASP A 32 16.31 11.79 2.78
CA ASP A 32 16.46 12.41 4.11
C ASP A 32 15.52 11.77 5.15
N ALA A 33 14.26 11.51 4.78
CA ALA A 33 13.31 10.85 5.68
C ALA A 33 13.73 9.42 6.00
N VAL A 34 14.19 8.67 5.01
CA VAL A 34 14.64 7.27 5.18
C VAL A 34 15.91 7.19 6.02
N GLU A 35 16.87 8.09 5.81
CA GLU A 35 18.09 8.16 6.64
C GLU A 35 17.75 8.42 8.11
N LYS A 36 16.85 9.37 8.39
CA LYS A 36 16.40 9.67 9.76
C LYS A 36 15.66 8.49 10.41
N LEU A 37 14.83 7.78 9.63
CA LEU A 37 14.13 6.59 10.09
C LEU A 37 15.05 5.38 10.28
N GLY A 38 16.20 5.35 9.62
CA GLY A 38 17.18 4.29 9.77
C GLY A 38 17.71 4.12 11.19
N GLU A 39 17.65 5.14 12.03
CA GLU A 39 18.02 5.09 13.44
C GLU A 39 16.84 4.68 14.37
N GLN A 40 15.65 4.55 13.84
CA GLN A 40 14.45 4.20 14.60
C GLN A 40 14.20 2.68 14.60
N PRO A 41 13.63 2.13 15.68
CA PRO A 41 13.34 0.69 15.80
C PRO A 41 12.06 0.30 15.02
N VAL A 42 12.01 0.62 13.73
CA VAL A 42 10.93 0.22 12.81
C VAL A 42 11.35 -0.99 12.00
N ASP A 43 10.39 -1.83 11.61
CA ASP A 43 10.69 -3.10 10.97
C ASP A 43 10.80 -2.98 9.45
N LEU A 44 9.95 -2.14 8.80
CA LEU A 44 9.94 -1.92 7.35
C LEU A 44 9.60 -0.46 7.04
N LEU A 45 9.98 -0.02 5.85
CA LEU A 45 9.64 1.30 5.30
C LEU A 45 8.73 1.13 4.08
N GLU A 46 7.58 1.78 4.07
CA GLU A 46 6.69 1.85 2.91
C GLU A 46 6.85 3.21 2.23
N ILE A 47 7.45 3.24 1.06
CA ILE A 47 7.70 4.46 0.28
C ILE A 47 6.50 4.75 -0.61
N ASN A 48 5.77 5.80 -0.27
CA ASN A 48 4.55 6.19 -0.96
C ASN A 48 4.86 7.15 -2.12
N ILE A 49 5.14 6.59 -3.31
CA ILE A 49 5.41 7.36 -4.53
C ILE A 49 4.15 7.84 -5.24
N SER A 50 2.97 7.59 -4.70
CA SER A 50 1.66 7.84 -5.34
C SER A 50 0.91 9.05 -4.78
N CYS A 51 1.58 9.97 -4.07
CA CYS A 51 0.93 11.11 -3.43
C CYS A 51 0.47 12.15 -4.48
N PRO A 52 -0.84 12.39 -4.66
CA PRO A 52 -1.35 13.29 -5.71
C PRO A 52 -1.19 14.78 -5.36
N ASN A 53 -0.71 15.11 -4.16
CA ASN A 53 -0.72 16.48 -3.63
C ASN A 53 0.58 17.27 -3.87
N VAL A 54 1.50 16.76 -4.67
CA VAL A 54 2.78 17.43 -4.95
C VAL A 54 2.67 18.27 -6.21
N LYS A 55 2.44 19.58 -6.05
CA LYS A 55 2.24 20.53 -7.14
C LYS A 55 3.49 20.86 -7.95
N GLU A 56 4.68 20.52 -7.48
CA GLU A 56 5.95 20.78 -8.15
C GLU A 56 6.76 19.49 -8.27
N GLY A 57 6.79 18.90 -9.45
CA GLY A 57 7.64 17.74 -9.79
C GLY A 57 7.10 16.37 -9.42
N GLY A 58 6.09 16.29 -8.56
CA GLY A 58 5.68 15.04 -7.93
C GLY A 58 4.71 14.13 -8.70
N ILE A 59 4.15 14.58 -9.80
CA ILE A 59 3.29 13.74 -10.65
C ILE A 59 4.08 12.57 -11.26
N ALA A 60 5.39 12.74 -11.45
CA ALA A 60 6.22 11.82 -12.17
C ALA A 60 6.52 10.50 -11.43
N PHE A 61 6.70 10.55 -10.11
CA PHE A 61 7.29 9.39 -9.40
C PHE A 61 6.41 8.14 -9.43
N GLY A 62 5.11 8.28 -9.25
CA GLY A 62 4.17 7.16 -9.26
C GLY A 62 3.50 6.91 -10.61
N GLN A 63 3.86 7.64 -11.66
CA GLN A 63 3.24 7.53 -13.00
C GLN A 63 4.23 7.26 -14.11
N VAL A 64 5.54 7.48 -13.87
CA VAL A 64 6.61 7.27 -14.84
C VAL A 64 7.55 6.18 -14.33
N PRO A 65 7.67 5.03 -15.03
CA PRO A 65 8.48 3.89 -14.58
C PRO A 65 9.94 4.27 -14.27
N SER A 66 10.60 5.05 -15.11
CA SER A 66 11.99 5.47 -14.89
C SER A 66 12.17 6.32 -13.62
N SER A 67 11.20 7.14 -13.28
CA SER A 67 11.22 7.92 -12.04
C SER A 67 10.99 7.05 -10.80
N ALA A 68 10.10 6.05 -10.90
CA ALA A 68 9.87 5.08 -9.83
C ALA A 68 11.13 4.23 -9.57
N GLU A 69 11.81 3.78 -10.62
CA GLU A 69 13.07 3.06 -10.52
C GLU A 69 14.17 3.92 -9.88
N ALA A 70 14.31 5.18 -10.30
CA ALA A 70 15.33 6.09 -9.77
C ALA A 70 15.14 6.34 -8.27
N ILE A 71 13.92 6.67 -7.83
CA ILE A 71 13.61 6.85 -6.39
C ILE A 71 13.87 5.56 -5.61
N THR A 72 13.44 4.41 -6.13
CA THR A 72 13.68 3.14 -5.45
C THR A 72 15.18 2.92 -5.25
N LYS A 73 16.00 3.13 -6.27
CA LYS A 73 17.47 3.04 -6.18
C LYS A 73 18.05 4.01 -5.16
N ALA A 74 17.58 5.26 -5.16
CA ALA A 74 18.08 6.28 -4.23
C ALA A 74 17.76 5.91 -2.77
N VAL A 75 16.53 5.52 -2.49
CA VAL A 75 16.08 5.09 -1.16
C VAL A 75 16.83 3.83 -0.71
N LYS A 76 16.97 2.82 -1.58
CA LYS A 76 17.67 1.57 -1.25
C LYS A 76 19.13 1.75 -0.90
N LYS A 77 19.80 2.80 -1.39
CA LYS A 77 21.19 3.10 -1.02
C LYS A 77 21.37 3.49 0.45
N VAL A 78 20.35 4.08 1.06
CA VAL A 78 20.40 4.63 2.42
C VAL A 78 19.55 3.88 3.43
N ALA A 79 18.56 3.12 2.96
CA ALA A 79 17.67 2.35 3.82
C ALA A 79 18.40 1.23 4.55
N LYS A 80 18.22 1.16 5.88
CA LYS A 80 18.68 0.07 6.73
C LYS A 80 17.64 -1.03 6.88
N GLN A 81 16.36 -0.69 6.72
CA GLN A 81 15.22 -1.59 6.78
C GLN A 81 14.81 -2.05 5.36
N PRO A 82 14.09 -3.17 5.23
CA PRO A 82 13.47 -3.54 3.98
C PRO A 82 12.49 -2.46 3.47
N VAL A 83 12.47 -2.25 2.15
CA VAL A 83 11.73 -1.19 1.48
C VAL A 83 10.56 -1.77 0.69
N ILE A 84 9.36 -1.32 1.00
CA ILE A 84 8.13 -1.59 0.28
C ILE A 84 7.82 -0.38 -0.60
N MET A 85 7.61 -0.57 -1.91
CA MET A 85 7.20 0.52 -2.80
C MET A 85 5.69 0.52 -2.97
N LYS A 86 5.02 1.62 -2.58
CA LYS A 86 3.56 1.75 -2.68
C LYS A 86 3.14 2.35 -4.01
N LEU A 87 2.42 1.55 -4.81
CA LEU A 87 2.06 1.87 -6.18
C LEU A 87 0.70 2.57 -6.30
N SER A 88 0.63 3.46 -7.29
CA SER A 88 -0.60 4.18 -7.66
C SER A 88 -1.46 3.36 -8.62
N PRO A 89 -2.80 3.35 -8.44
CA PRO A 89 -3.71 2.78 -9.44
C PRO A 89 -3.99 3.72 -10.63
N ASN A 90 -3.53 4.98 -10.54
CA ASN A 90 -3.83 6.02 -11.52
C ASN A 90 -2.81 6.03 -12.65
N VAL A 91 -2.60 4.87 -13.25
CA VAL A 91 -1.66 4.60 -14.35
C VAL A 91 -2.35 3.72 -15.40
N THR A 92 -1.84 3.73 -16.61
CA THR A 92 -2.38 2.90 -17.69
C THR A 92 -2.07 1.42 -17.47
N ASP A 93 -0.82 1.11 -17.11
CA ASP A 93 -0.37 -0.25 -16.79
C ASP A 93 0.43 -0.24 -15.50
N ILE A 94 -0.12 -0.87 -14.46
CA ILE A 94 0.52 -0.94 -13.14
C ILE A 94 1.71 -1.92 -13.14
N THR A 95 1.75 -2.85 -14.10
CA THR A 95 2.84 -3.84 -14.19
C THR A 95 4.16 -3.21 -14.61
N GLU A 96 4.13 -2.16 -15.43
CA GLU A 96 5.33 -1.39 -15.79
C GLU A 96 5.93 -0.69 -14.55
N MET A 97 5.07 -0.15 -13.69
CA MET A 97 5.51 0.46 -12.44
C MET A 97 6.10 -0.57 -11.47
N ALA A 98 5.45 -1.73 -11.37
CA ALA A 98 5.92 -2.82 -10.52
C ALA A 98 7.29 -3.35 -10.97
N LYS A 99 7.50 -3.57 -12.27
CA LYS A 99 8.80 -3.97 -12.84
C LYS A 99 9.88 -2.91 -12.61
N ALA A 100 9.54 -1.64 -12.72
CA ALA A 100 10.47 -0.55 -12.50
C ALA A 100 10.99 -0.50 -11.05
N VAL A 101 10.09 -0.65 -10.05
CA VAL A 101 10.52 -0.67 -8.65
C VAL A 101 11.25 -1.95 -8.28
N GLU A 102 10.91 -3.10 -8.88
CA GLU A 102 11.69 -4.34 -8.75
C GLU A 102 13.11 -4.16 -9.30
N ALA A 103 13.26 -3.58 -10.50
CA ALA A 103 14.57 -3.24 -11.09
C ALA A 103 15.34 -2.20 -10.24
N GLY A 104 14.63 -1.35 -9.51
CA GLY A 104 15.19 -0.41 -8.53
C GLY A 104 15.71 -1.07 -7.25
N GLY A 105 15.39 -2.34 -7.02
CA GLY A 105 15.82 -3.12 -5.85
C GLY A 105 14.87 -3.07 -4.66
N ALA A 106 13.58 -2.80 -4.87
CA ALA A 106 12.57 -2.93 -3.82
C ALA A 106 12.55 -4.35 -3.22
N ASP A 107 12.22 -4.47 -1.93
CA ASP A 107 12.09 -5.76 -1.26
C ASP A 107 10.64 -6.30 -1.32
N ALA A 108 9.67 -5.41 -1.48
CA ALA A 108 8.25 -5.73 -1.66
C ALA A 108 7.53 -4.58 -2.37
N VAL A 109 6.29 -4.84 -2.80
CA VAL A 109 5.38 -3.79 -3.27
C VAL A 109 4.08 -3.80 -2.47
N SER A 110 3.45 -2.64 -2.34
CA SER A 110 2.09 -2.52 -1.83
C SER A 110 1.20 -1.82 -2.87
N LEU A 111 0.00 -2.28 -3.05
CA LEU A 111 -0.98 -1.72 -3.98
C LEU A 111 -2.41 -2.09 -3.56
N ILE A 112 -3.37 -1.20 -3.76
CA ILE A 112 -3.30 0.05 -4.49
C ILE A 112 -3.46 1.24 -3.55
N ASN A 113 -2.93 2.40 -3.95
CA ASN A 113 -3.35 3.67 -3.37
C ASN A 113 -4.78 4.00 -3.85
N THR A 114 -5.33 5.15 -3.48
CA THR A 114 -6.68 5.57 -3.85
C THR A 114 -6.77 5.93 -5.34
N LEU A 115 -7.93 5.63 -5.93
CA LEU A 115 -8.29 6.14 -7.25
C LEU A 115 -8.62 7.63 -7.16
N THR A 116 -8.26 8.39 -8.19
CA THR A 116 -8.61 9.82 -8.25
C THR A 116 -10.09 9.97 -8.61
N GLY A 117 -10.82 10.72 -7.81
CA GLY A 117 -12.22 11.01 -8.04
C GLY A 117 -12.58 12.45 -7.71
N MET A 118 -13.84 12.81 -7.93
CA MET A 118 -14.39 14.13 -7.64
C MET A 118 -15.82 13.99 -7.10
N LYS A 119 -16.18 14.90 -6.19
CA LYS A 119 -17.56 15.06 -5.73
C LYS A 119 -17.98 16.52 -5.77
N ILE A 120 -19.20 16.77 -6.26
CA ILE A 120 -19.83 18.08 -6.30
C ILE A 120 -20.87 18.16 -5.17
N ASP A 121 -20.87 19.28 -4.45
CA ASP A 121 -21.98 19.68 -3.60
C ASP A 121 -23.01 20.40 -4.51
N VAL A 122 -24.05 19.69 -4.87
CA VAL A 122 -25.07 20.19 -5.82
C VAL A 122 -25.87 21.36 -5.25
N ASN A 123 -26.04 21.40 -3.92
CA ASN A 123 -26.80 22.48 -3.27
C ASN A 123 -26.01 23.78 -3.24
N ARG A 124 -24.73 23.69 -2.93
CA ARG A 124 -23.80 24.84 -2.91
C ARG A 124 -23.22 25.18 -4.28
N ARG A 125 -23.41 24.31 -5.28
CA ARG A 125 -22.85 24.43 -6.65
C ARG A 125 -21.34 24.64 -6.63
N THR A 126 -20.63 23.84 -5.81
CA THR A 126 -19.18 23.92 -5.63
C THR A 126 -18.57 22.53 -5.45
N PHE A 127 -17.26 22.45 -5.40
CA PHE A 127 -16.56 21.20 -5.09
C PHE A 127 -16.79 20.81 -3.62
N ALA A 128 -17.04 19.52 -3.35
CA ALA A 128 -17.21 19.01 -2.00
C ALA A 128 -15.90 18.98 -1.19
N VAL A 129 -14.75 19.00 -1.89
CA VAL A 129 -13.42 19.03 -1.30
C VAL A 129 -12.60 20.19 -1.85
N ALA A 130 -11.78 20.84 -1.01
CA ALA A 130 -11.02 22.03 -1.37
C ALA A 130 -10.06 21.82 -2.56
N ASN A 131 -9.47 20.64 -2.70
CA ASN A 131 -8.55 20.29 -3.79
C ASN A 131 -9.26 19.89 -5.10
N LYS A 132 -10.60 20.04 -5.19
CA LYS A 132 -11.44 19.66 -6.34
C LYS A 132 -11.49 18.14 -6.58
N THR A 133 -10.34 17.48 -6.63
CA THR A 133 -10.20 16.04 -6.72
C THR A 133 -9.68 15.47 -5.40
N ALA A 134 -10.04 14.22 -5.10
CA ALA A 134 -9.59 13.49 -3.91
C ALA A 134 -9.48 11.98 -4.20
N GLY A 135 -8.88 11.25 -3.26
CA GLY A 135 -8.81 9.81 -3.34
C GLY A 135 -10.15 9.14 -3.03
N VAL A 136 -10.53 8.19 -3.88
CA VAL A 136 -11.66 7.29 -3.66
C VAL A 136 -11.14 6.01 -3.05
N SER A 137 -11.70 5.61 -1.89
CA SER A 137 -11.40 4.37 -1.18
C SER A 137 -12.72 3.67 -0.79
N GLY A 138 -12.61 2.52 -0.15
CA GLY A 138 -13.75 1.74 0.31
C GLY A 138 -14.16 0.64 -0.68
N PRO A 139 -15.29 -0.06 -0.43
CA PRO A 139 -15.62 -1.31 -1.15
C PRO A 139 -15.74 -1.17 -2.66
N ALA A 140 -16.12 0.00 -3.15
CA ALA A 140 -16.30 0.24 -4.58
C ALA A 140 -15.00 0.06 -5.40
N ILE A 141 -13.81 0.22 -4.77
CA ILE A 141 -12.52 0.04 -5.45
C ILE A 141 -11.99 -1.39 -5.35
N HIS A 142 -12.61 -2.25 -4.52
CA HIS A 142 -12.08 -3.59 -4.24
C HIS A 142 -11.85 -4.43 -5.51
N PRO A 143 -12.79 -4.58 -6.44
CA PRO A 143 -12.57 -5.38 -7.64
C PRO A 143 -11.47 -4.81 -8.56
N ILE A 144 -11.24 -3.50 -8.50
CA ILE A 144 -10.13 -2.86 -9.23
C ILE A 144 -8.79 -3.24 -8.58
N ALA A 145 -8.74 -3.20 -7.25
CA ALA A 145 -7.55 -3.56 -6.49
C ALA A 145 -7.19 -5.04 -6.68
N VAL A 146 -8.16 -5.96 -6.59
CA VAL A 146 -7.98 -7.39 -6.84
C VAL A 146 -7.38 -7.63 -8.23
N ARG A 147 -7.96 -7.02 -9.28
CA ARG A 147 -7.43 -7.10 -10.65
C ARG A 147 -5.98 -6.62 -10.74
N MET A 148 -5.65 -5.49 -10.11
CA MET A 148 -4.30 -4.93 -10.16
C MET A 148 -3.30 -5.80 -9.40
N VAL A 149 -3.67 -6.36 -8.24
CA VAL A 149 -2.83 -7.34 -7.52
C VAL A 149 -2.56 -8.56 -8.39
N TYR A 150 -3.60 -9.12 -9.04
CA TYR A 150 -3.44 -10.22 -9.99
C TYR A 150 -2.44 -9.90 -11.10
N GLN A 151 -2.56 -8.73 -11.74
CA GLN A 151 -1.68 -8.31 -12.82
C GLN A 151 -0.22 -8.20 -12.35
N VAL A 152 0.00 -7.57 -11.20
CA VAL A 152 1.35 -7.39 -10.63
C VAL A 152 1.94 -8.73 -10.19
N ALA A 153 1.16 -9.60 -9.54
CA ALA A 153 1.62 -10.92 -9.11
C ALA A 153 2.05 -11.84 -10.26
N ASN A 154 1.53 -11.61 -11.49
CA ASN A 154 1.99 -12.31 -12.68
C ASN A 154 3.15 -11.60 -13.42
N ALA A 155 3.56 -10.41 -12.97
CA ALA A 155 4.56 -9.60 -13.67
C ALA A 155 5.90 -9.49 -12.95
N ILE A 156 5.94 -9.68 -11.62
CA ILE A 156 7.13 -9.56 -10.77
C ILE A 156 7.24 -10.74 -9.79
N ASN A 157 8.41 -10.87 -9.14
CA ASN A 157 8.66 -11.92 -8.14
C ASN A 157 8.68 -11.41 -6.69
N LEU A 158 8.42 -10.12 -6.45
CA LEU A 158 8.43 -9.56 -5.11
C LEU A 158 7.16 -9.91 -4.32
N PRO A 159 7.25 -10.04 -2.99
CA PRO A 159 6.07 -10.11 -2.13
C PRO A 159 5.15 -8.89 -2.33
N ILE A 160 3.84 -9.12 -2.25
CA ILE A 160 2.81 -8.11 -2.48
C ILE A 160 1.97 -7.92 -1.23
N ILE A 161 1.78 -6.67 -0.80
CA ILE A 161 0.77 -6.29 0.19
C ILE A 161 -0.45 -5.76 -0.58
N GLY A 162 -1.53 -6.54 -0.64
CA GLY A 162 -2.78 -6.15 -1.28
C GLY A 162 -3.62 -5.22 -0.39
N MET A 163 -4.08 -4.09 -0.94
CA MET A 163 -4.97 -3.16 -0.23
C MET A 163 -5.97 -2.51 -1.18
N GLY A 164 -7.15 -2.20 -0.65
CA GLY A 164 -8.21 -1.50 -1.36
C GLY A 164 -9.57 -2.15 -1.14
N GLY A 165 -10.42 -1.50 -0.36
CA GLY A 165 -11.81 -1.88 -0.14
C GLY A 165 -12.06 -3.10 0.74
N ILE A 166 -11.05 -3.68 1.37
CA ILE A 166 -11.18 -4.84 2.26
C ILE A 166 -12.02 -4.49 3.49
N ARG A 167 -13.08 -5.26 3.74
CA ARG A 167 -13.98 -5.16 4.91
C ARG A 167 -14.26 -6.49 5.56
N THR A 168 -14.15 -7.57 4.81
CA THR A 168 -14.49 -8.93 5.23
C THR A 168 -13.30 -9.86 5.02
N ALA A 169 -13.37 -11.05 5.60
CA ALA A 169 -12.40 -12.11 5.34
C ALA A 169 -12.40 -12.56 3.87
N GLU A 170 -13.57 -12.56 3.22
CA GLU A 170 -13.69 -12.87 1.80
C GLU A 170 -12.91 -11.88 0.94
N ASP A 171 -13.07 -10.56 1.20
CA ASP A 171 -12.29 -9.53 0.50
C ASP A 171 -10.78 -9.75 0.66
N ALA A 172 -10.33 -10.12 1.87
CA ALA A 172 -8.92 -10.40 2.15
C ALA A 172 -8.43 -11.66 1.41
N LEU A 173 -9.25 -12.71 1.41
CA LEU A 173 -8.94 -13.97 0.71
C LEU A 173 -8.88 -13.77 -0.81
N GLU A 174 -9.74 -12.94 -1.40
CA GLU A 174 -9.64 -12.59 -2.83
C GLU A 174 -8.26 -12.01 -3.16
N MET A 175 -7.76 -11.07 -2.35
CA MET A 175 -6.42 -10.51 -2.53
C MET A 175 -5.31 -11.56 -2.43
N ILE A 176 -5.41 -12.45 -1.44
CA ILE A 176 -4.42 -13.53 -1.23
C ILE A 176 -4.46 -14.52 -2.39
N MET A 177 -5.65 -14.95 -2.80
CA MET A 177 -5.81 -15.93 -3.87
C MET A 177 -5.32 -15.44 -5.24
N VAL A 178 -5.31 -14.13 -5.47
CA VAL A 178 -4.73 -13.55 -6.70
C VAL A 178 -3.24 -13.21 -6.58
N GLY A 179 -2.61 -13.45 -5.43
CA GLY A 179 -1.15 -13.39 -5.28
C GLY A 179 -0.61 -12.43 -4.23
N ALA A 180 -1.46 -11.79 -3.42
CA ALA A 180 -0.96 -11.01 -2.28
C ALA A 180 -0.41 -11.94 -1.19
N SER A 181 0.78 -11.63 -0.67
CA SER A 181 1.41 -12.32 0.46
C SER A 181 0.91 -11.80 1.81
N ALA A 182 0.38 -10.59 1.82
CA ALA A 182 -0.26 -9.95 2.97
C ALA A 182 -1.34 -8.98 2.49
N VAL A 183 -2.22 -8.56 3.40
CA VAL A 183 -3.28 -7.58 3.12
C VAL A 183 -3.25 -6.45 4.11
N ALA A 184 -3.70 -5.26 3.68
CA ALA A 184 -3.84 -4.09 4.55
C ALA A 184 -5.28 -3.58 4.56
N VAL A 185 -5.85 -3.45 5.76
CA VAL A 185 -7.20 -2.91 6.00
C VAL A 185 -7.09 -1.45 6.38
N GLY A 186 -7.66 -0.56 5.58
CA GLY A 186 -7.60 0.88 5.77
C GLY A 186 -8.94 1.46 6.23
N THR A 187 -9.71 2.03 5.30
CA THR A 187 -10.93 2.80 5.54
C THR A 187 -11.98 2.09 6.39
N ALA A 188 -12.07 0.76 6.32
CA ALA A 188 -13.04 -0.01 7.08
C ALA A 188 -12.86 0.15 8.61
N ASN A 189 -11.63 0.38 9.09
CA ASN A 189 -11.35 0.61 10.51
C ASN A 189 -11.98 1.90 11.06
N PHE A 190 -12.29 2.89 10.21
CA PHE A 190 -12.99 4.10 10.63
C PHE A 190 -14.49 3.85 10.89
N ASN A 191 -15.07 2.84 10.24
CA ASN A 191 -16.46 2.44 10.47
C ASN A 191 -16.57 1.45 11.63
N ASP A 192 -15.62 0.52 11.72
CA ASP A 192 -15.55 -0.49 12.75
C ASP A 192 -14.08 -0.78 13.09
N PRO A 193 -13.59 -0.33 14.26
CA PRO A 193 -12.20 -0.52 14.67
C PRO A 193 -11.82 -1.99 14.89
N TYR A 194 -12.80 -2.90 14.99
CA TYR A 194 -12.57 -4.34 15.08
C TYR A 194 -12.53 -5.05 13.73
N THR A 195 -12.61 -4.32 12.61
CA THR A 195 -12.60 -4.92 11.25
C THR A 195 -11.41 -5.86 11.04
N THR A 196 -10.21 -5.43 11.42
CA THR A 196 -8.99 -6.24 11.23
C THR A 196 -9.06 -7.57 12.00
N ILE A 197 -9.58 -7.54 13.24
CA ILE A 197 -9.77 -8.76 14.05
C ILE A 197 -10.78 -9.69 13.38
N LYS A 198 -11.93 -9.14 12.94
CA LYS A 198 -12.96 -9.92 12.23
C LYS A 198 -12.45 -10.55 10.94
N VAL A 199 -11.58 -9.84 10.20
CA VAL A 199 -10.92 -10.37 9.00
C VAL A 199 -10.01 -11.55 9.37
N ILE A 200 -9.20 -11.42 10.41
CA ILE A 200 -8.31 -12.50 10.88
C ILE A 200 -9.10 -13.73 11.30
N ASP A 201 -10.16 -13.55 12.10
CA ASP A 201 -10.99 -14.64 12.59
C ASP A 201 -11.72 -15.35 11.43
N GLY A 202 -12.28 -14.58 10.49
CA GLY A 202 -12.94 -15.15 9.31
C GLY A 202 -11.98 -15.89 8.37
N ILE A 203 -10.71 -15.46 8.25
CA ILE A 203 -9.67 -16.21 7.52
C ILE A 203 -9.41 -17.55 8.22
N ARG A 204 -9.30 -17.57 9.55
CA ARG A 204 -9.14 -18.82 10.32
C ARG A 204 -10.31 -19.77 10.09
N GLU A 205 -11.54 -19.28 10.21
CA GLU A 205 -12.76 -20.07 9.95
C GLU A 205 -12.77 -20.64 8.52
N TYR A 206 -12.36 -19.86 7.53
CA TYR A 206 -12.25 -20.32 6.14
C TYR A 206 -11.23 -21.45 6.01
N MET A 207 -10.04 -21.28 6.61
CA MET A 207 -8.98 -22.30 6.58
C MET A 207 -9.42 -23.60 7.24
N GLU A 208 -10.05 -23.54 8.42
CA GLU A 208 -10.58 -24.71 9.12
C GLU A 208 -11.65 -25.42 8.29
N LYS A 209 -12.63 -24.70 7.77
CA LYS A 209 -13.72 -25.24 6.95
C LYS A 209 -13.23 -25.92 5.66
N ASN A 210 -12.16 -25.43 5.08
CA ASN A 210 -11.63 -25.90 3.79
C ASN A 210 -10.38 -26.80 3.95
N ASN A 211 -9.99 -27.17 5.19
CA ASN A 211 -8.82 -27.99 5.49
C ASN A 211 -7.50 -27.41 4.92
N VAL A 212 -7.36 -26.07 4.95
CA VAL A 212 -6.12 -25.37 4.57
C VAL A 212 -5.20 -25.31 5.77
N ALA A 213 -4.04 -25.96 5.69
CA ALA A 213 -3.10 -26.03 6.81
C ALA A 213 -2.23 -24.77 6.95
N ASP A 214 -1.84 -24.16 5.84
CA ASP A 214 -1.06 -22.92 5.81
C ASP A 214 -1.71 -21.93 4.81
N ILE A 215 -1.91 -20.68 5.21
CA ILE A 215 -2.44 -19.61 4.35
C ILE A 215 -1.62 -19.43 3.05
N LYS A 216 -0.35 -19.82 3.06
CA LYS A 216 0.52 -19.78 1.89
C LYS A 216 0.03 -20.66 0.74
N GLU A 217 -0.75 -21.71 1.03
CA GLU A 217 -1.36 -22.55 0.00
C GLU A 217 -2.36 -21.79 -0.86
N LEU A 218 -2.93 -20.72 -0.31
CA LEU A 218 -3.88 -19.87 -1.02
C LEU A 218 -3.23 -18.76 -1.85
N ILE A 219 -1.96 -18.43 -1.60
CA ILE A 219 -1.29 -17.32 -2.30
C ILE A 219 -1.18 -17.64 -3.80
N GLY A 220 -1.93 -16.91 -4.60
CA GLY A 220 -1.92 -17.07 -6.06
C GLY A 220 -2.54 -18.37 -6.57
N CYS A 221 -3.39 -19.03 -5.80
CA CYS A 221 -4.00 -20.30 -6.21
C CYS A 221 -4.99 -20.16 -7.39
N VAL A 222 -5.42 -18.97 -7.74
CA VAL A 222 -6.28 -18.66 -8.91
C VAL A 222 -5.50 -18.01 -10.07
N ARG A 223 -4.21 -18.17 -10.09
CA ARG A 223 -3.34 -17.72 -11.22
C ARG A 223 -3.34 -18.71 -12.35
#